data_1f7ec497d63b7dc39131ecc4b7b786d3
#
_entry.id   1f7ec497d63b7dc39131ecc4b7b786d3
#
_cell.length_a   1.000
_cell.length_b   1.000
_cell.length_c   1.000
_cell.angle_alpha   90.00
_cell.angle_beta   90.00
_cell.angle_gamma   90.00
#
_symmetry.space_group_name_H-M   'P 1'
#
loop_
_entity.id
_entity.type
_entity.pdbx_description
1 polymer ?
#
loop_
_entity_poly.entity_id
_entity_poly.type
_entity_poly.pdbx_seq_one_letter_code
_entity_poly.pdbx_strand_id
1 'polypeptide(L)'
;MQLNEPAPTPTLARSLGEPAHVSGWAIRLAKVIGAGDRFAEWLLKAAVERGATHYRRDFDPSLPPDNPAISDEEIGVALCLGHQPYHLDNVRAAAQLLSSPRVDAARLCRLAVRERCEPVLLHIAAVAERIAPALEPWAYLRQHLPPRPVPRADALPHWTRLVSHTAVTAQGG
;
A
#
# COMPACT_ATOMS: atom_id res chain seq x y z
N MET A 1 -38.42 -14.22 7.37
CA MET A 1 -37.58 -14.07 6.18
C MET A 1 -36.32 -13.35 6.65
N GLN A 2 -35.26 -14.08 7.02
CA GLN A 2 -33.99 -13.49 7.41
C GLN A 2 -33.29 -13.04 6.15
N LEU A 3 -33.08 -11.72 6.03
CA LEU A 3 -32.21 -11.15 5.01
C LEU A 3 -30.79 -11.62 5.31
N ASN A 4 -30.24 -12.45 4.43
CA ASN A 4 -28.85 -12.87 4.47
C ASN A 4 -28.00 -11.62 4.28
N GLU A 5 -27.49 -11.06 5.38
CA GLU A 5 -26.47 -10.00 5.30
C GLU A 5 -25.26 -10.54 4.53
N PRO A 6 -24.78 -9.86 3.50
CA PRO A 6 -23.59 -10.29 2.77
C PRO A 6 -22.42 -10.39 3.73
N ALA A 7 -21.67 -11.49 3.66
CA ALA A 7 -20.49 -11.68 4.48
C ALA A 7 -19.55 -10.47 4.33
N PRO A 8 -19.01 -9.92 5.45
CA PRO A 8 -18.15 -8.74 5.38
C PRO A 8 -16.92 -9.03 4.52
N THR A 9 -16.62 -8.11 3.61
CA THR A 9 -15.44 -8.20 2.75
C THR A 9 -14.16 -8.31 3.61
N PRO A 10 -13.30 -9.29 3.38
CA PRO A 10 -12.08 -9.44 4.17
C PRO A 10 -11.17 -8.23 4.00
N THR A 11 -10.62 -7.73 5.09
CA THR A 11 -9.59 -6.68 5.05
C THR A 11 -8.20 -7.30 4.96
N LEU A 12 -7.22 -6.54 4.49
CA LEU A 12 -5.84 -6.99 4.41
C LEU A 12 -5.30 -7.44 5.79
N ALA A 13 -5.58 -6.69 6.86
CA ALA A 13 -5.17 -7.07 8.21
C ALA A 13 -5.76 -8.42 8.63
N ARG A 14 -7.03 -8.66 8.36
CA ARG A 14 -7.69 -9.92 8.66
C ARG A 14 -7.10 -11.09 7.86
N SER A 15 -6.77 -10.85 6.60
CA SER A 15 -6.11 -11.84 5.75
C SER A 15 -4.71 -12.20 6.23
N LEU A 16 -4.04 -11.28 6.92
CA LEU A 16 -2.73 -11.48 7.54
C LEU A 16 -2.82 -12.07 8.95
N GLY A 17 -4.03 -12.35 9.47
CA GLY A 17 -4.25 -12.85 10.82
C GLY A 17 -4.11 -11.79 11.92
N GLU A 18 -4.02 -10.51 11.55
CA GLU A 18 -3.98 -9.40 12.50
C GLU A 18 -5.39 -8.88 12.78
N PRO A 19 -5.68 -8.39 14.00
CA PRO A 19 -6.93 -7.71 14.27
C PRO A 19 -7.04 -6.46 13.41
N ALA A 20 -8.21 -6.19 12.87
CA ALA A 20 -8.46 -5.00 12.06
C ALA A 20 -8.09 -3.74 12.86
N HIS A 21 -7.10 -3.00 12.39
CA HIS A 21 -6.68 -1.74 12.97
C HIS A 21 -7.34 -0.59 12.22
N VAL A 22 -8.17 0.15 12.92
CA VAL A 22 -8.78 1.36 12.36
C VAL A 22 -7.84 2.53 12.62
N SER A 23 -7.14 2.96 11.58
CA SER A 23 -6.23 4.09 11.68
C SER A 23 -7.00 5.41 11.78
N GLY A 24 -6.90 6.07 12.94
CA GLY A 24 -7.45 7.42 13.11
C GLY A 24 -6.81 8.44 12.17
N TRP A 25 -5.57 8.20 11.77
CA TRP A 25 -4.87 9.02 10.77
C TRP A 25 -5.50 8.86 9.38
N ALA A 26 -5.76 7.64 8.93
CA ALA A 26 -6.39 7.40 7.62
C ALA A 26 -7.80 7.99 7.55
N ILE A 27 -8.56 7.94 8.64
CA ILE A 27 -9.87 8.59 8.74
C ILE A 27 -9.73 10.11 8.57
N ARG A 28 -8.76 10.74 9.24
CA ARG A 28 -8.49 12.18 9.10
C ARG A 28 -8.05 12.53 7.68
N LEU A 29 -7.20 11.70 7.08
CA LEU A 29 -6.74 11.87 5.71
C LEU A 29 -7.91 11.83 4.73
N ALA A 30 -8.79 10.83 4.83
CA ALA A 30 -9.98 10.71 4.01
C ALA A 30 -10.89 11.94 4.12
N LYS A 31 -11.04 12.48 5.35
CA LYS A 31 -11.83 13.69 5.59
C LYS A 31 -11.20 14.94 4.97
N VAL A 32 -9.89 15.09 5.08
CA VAL A 32 -9.16 16.25 4.50
C VAL A 32 -9.25 16.24 2.97
N ILE A 33 -9.18 15.05 2.36
CA ILE A 33 -9.27 14.88 0.91
C ILE A 33 -10.71 15.11 0.41
N GLY A 34 -11.71 14.82 1.24
CA GLY A 34 -13.12 14.94 0.86
C GLY A 34 -13.59 13.82 -0.08
N ALA A 35 -12.89 12.70 -0.16
CA ALA A 35 -13.26 11.59 -1.03
C ALA A 35 -14.39 10.69 -0.46
N GLY A 36 -14.73 10.84 0.82
CA GLY A 36 -15.77 10.04 1.48
C GLY A 36 -15.53 8.54 1.33
N ASP A 37 -16.59 7.81 0.95
CA ASP A 37 -16.54 6.35 0.74
C ASP A 37 -15.63 5.94 -0.43
N ARG A 38 -15.22 6.89 -1.27
CA ARG A 38 -14.33 6.67 -2.42
C ARG A 38 -12.86 6.89 -2.10
N PHE A 39 -12.51 6.97 -0.83
CA PHE A 39 -11.13 7.22 -0.40
C PHE A 39 -10.13 6.18 -0.94
N ALA A 40 -10.50 4.90 -0.96
CA ALA A 40 -9.65 3.85 -1.52
C ALA A 40 -9.39 4.03 -3.03
N GLU A 41 -10.39 4.46 -3.77
CA GLU A 41 -10.26 4.77 -5.20
C GLU A 41 -9.39 6.01 -5.43
N TRP A 42 -9.56 7.04 -4.60
CA TRP A 42 -8.71 8.22 -4.63
C TRP A 42 -7.25 7.89 -4.35
N LEU A 43 -6.96 7.04 -3.36
CA LEU A 43 -5.59 6.59 -3.06
C LEU A 43 -4.94 5.90 -4.26
N LEU A 44 -5.68 5.03 -4.93
CA LEU A 44 -5.18 4.34 -6.12
C LEU A 44 -4.93 5.34 -7.27
N LYS A 45 -5.86 6.27 -7.49
CA LYS A 45 -5.70 7.35 -8.47
C LYS A 45 -4.44 8.17 -8.20
N ALA A 46 -4.26 8.65 -6.97
CA ALA A 46 -3.09 9.44 -6.58
C ALA A 46 -1.78 8.67 -6.76
N ALA A 47 -1.75 7.38 -6.41
CA ALA A 47 -0.59 6.54 -6.64
C ALA A 47 -0.25 6.40 -8.14
N VAL A 48 -1.26 6.23 -9.00
CA VAL A 48 -1.08 6.14 -10.45
C VAL A 48 -0.55 7.45 -11.03
N GLU A 49 -1.11 8.58 -10.62
CA GLU A 49 -0.66 9.92 -11.05
C GLU A 49 0.79 10.20 -10.62
N ARG A 50 1.25 9.61 -9.51
CA ARG A 50 2.61 9.76 -8.99
C ARG A 50 3.60 8.71 -9.46
N GLY A 51 3.21 7.80 -10.34
CA GLY A 51 4.13 6.86 -10.99
C GLY A 51 3.82 5.38 -10.84
N ALA A 52 2.76 4.98 -10.12
CA ALA A 52 2.28 3.60 -10.13
C ALA A 52 1.55 3.27 -11.45
N THR A 53 2.19 3.57 -12.57
CA THR A 53 1.60 3.60 -13.91
C THR A 53 1.13 2.26 -14.44
N HIS A 54 1.56 1.15 -13.81
CA HIS A 54 1.12 -0.19 -14.17
C HIS A 54 -0.39 -0.39 -13.94
N TYR A 55 -0.98 0.42 -13.05
CA TYR A 55 -2.41 0.38 -12.71
C TYR A 55 -3.20 1.49 -13.41
N ARG A 56 -2.71 1.99 -14.52
CA ARG A 56 -3.42 2.96 -15.34
C ARG A 56 -4.79 2.41 -15.70
N ARG A 57 -5.81 3.13 -15.26
CA ARG A 57 -7.21 2.91 -15.63
C ARG A 57 -7.91 4.27 -15.67
N ASP A 58 -9.07 4.29 -16.27
CA ASP A 58 -9.92 5.47 -16.22
C ASP A 58 -10.50 5.59 -14.82
N PHE A 59 -10.16 6.68 -14.14
CA PHE A 59 -10.76 7.05 -12.87
C PHE A 59 -11.92 8.02 -13.11
N ASP A 60 -12.91 7.95 -12.23
CA ASP A 60 -14.01 8.89 -12.27
C ASP A 60 -13.49 10.34 -12.15
N PRO A 61 -13.80 11.22 -13.10
CA PRO A 61 -13.34 12.60 -13.10
C PRO A 61 -13.87 13.42 -11.91
N SER A 62 -14.92 12.95 -11.22
CA SER A 62 -15.46 13.60 -10.02
C SER A 62 -14.63 13.33 -8.75
N LEU A 63 -13.63 12.43 -8.80
CA LEU A 63 -12.70 12.25 -7.69
C LEU A 63 -11.89 13.52 -7.47
N PRO A 64 -11.64 13.88 -6.19
CA PRO A 64 -10.77 15.00 -5.86
C PRO A 64 -9.42 14.91 -6.58
N PRO A 65 -8.79 16.04 -6.92
CA PRO A 65 -7.45 16.07 -7.48
C PRO A 65 -6.44 15.52 -6.48
N ASP A 66 -5.24 15.17 -6.98
CA ASP A 66 -4.13 14.83 -6.10
C ASP A 66 -3.77 16.00 -5.17
N ASN A 67 -3.41 15.67 -3.95
CA ASN A 67 -3.02 16.66 -2.95
C ASN A 67 -1.50 16.56 -2.67
N PRO A 68 -0.69 17.52 -3.17
CA PRO A 68 0.77 17.47 -3.01
C PRO A 68 1.25 17.61 -1.56
N ALA A 69 0.40 18.03 -0.64
CA ALA A 69 0.72 18.08 0.80
C ALA A 69 0.79 16.68 1.44
N ILE A 70 0.25 15.66 0.77
CA ILE A 70 0.31 14.27 1.22
C ILE A 70 1.49 13.60 0.52
N SER A 71 2.38 13.01 1.30
CA SER A 71 3.59 12.39 0.73
C SER A 71 3.33 11.02 0.10
N ASP A 72 4.29 10.56 -0.72
CA ASP A 72 4.26 9.23 -1.33
C ASP A 72 4.23 8.12 -0.27
N GLU A 73 4.95 8.31 0.86
CA GLU A 73 4.94 7.38 1.98
C GLU A 73 3.55 7.29 2.63
N GLU A 74 2.87 8.41 2.79
CA GLU A 74 1.53 8.44 3.37
C GLU A 74 0.51 7.74 2.48
N ILE A 75 0.56 7.95 1.18
CA ILE A 75 -0.30 7.25 0.22
C ILE A 75 0.00 5.75 0.21
N GLY A 76 1.29 5.39 0.14
CA GLY A 76 1.71 3.99 0.12
C GLY A 76 1.30 3.23 1.38
N VAL A 77 1.48 3.83 2.56
CA VAL A 77 1.03 3.26 3.84
C VAL A 77 -0.49 3.14 3.86
N ALA A 78 -1.23 4.17 3.44
CA ALA A 78 -2.69 4.13 3.42
C ALA A 78 -3.24 3.01 2.52
N LEU A 79 -2.59 2.72 1.39
CA LEU A 79 -2.93 1.61 0.50
C LEU A 79 -2.69 0.23 1.14
N CYS A 80 -1.79 0.15 2.14
CA CYS A 80 -1.45 -1.08 2.85
C CYS A 80 -2.25 -1.29 4.14
N LEU A 81 -3.14 -0.37 4.52
CA LEU A 81 -3.87 -0.45 5.79
C LEU A 81 -4.94 -1.54 5.77
N GLY A 82 -4.99 -2.27 6.87
CA GLY A 82 -5.86 -3.44 7.01
C GLY A 82 -7.35 -3.16 7.13
N HIS A 83 -7.76 -1.91 7.36
CA HIS A 83 -9.17 -1.53 7.38
C HIS A 83 -9.77 -1.29 5.99
N GLN A 84 -8.92 -1.20 4.96
CA GLN A 84 -9.36 -1.17 3.59
C GLN A 84 -9.79 -2.57 3.13
N PRO A 85 -10.80 -2.68 2.26
CA PRO A 85 -11.06 -3.96 1.61
C PRO A 85 -9.79 -4.49 0.95
N TYR A 86 -9.57 -5.80 1.07
CA TYR A 86 -8.41 -6.41 0.43
C TYR A 86 -8.51 -6.28 -1.09
N HIS A 87 -7.75 -5.37 -1.64
CA HIS A 87 -7.55 -5.22 -3.07
C HIS A 87 -6.08 -5.43 -3.40
N LEU A 88 -5.83 -6.48 -4.15
CA LEU A 88 -4.52 -6.80 -4.65
C LEU A 88 -3.85 -5.61 -5.35
N ASP A 89 -4.62 -4.84 -6.07
CA ASP A 89 -4.16 -3.66 -6.81
C ASP A 89 -3.65 -2.55 -5.87
N ASN A 90 -4.24 -2.40 -4.68
CA ASN A 90 -3.77 -1.42 -3.70
C ASN A 90 -2.36 -1.74 -3.21
N VAL A 91 -2.10 -3.02 -2.87
CA VAL A 91 -0.78 -3.46 -2.39
C VAL A 91 0.27 -3.34 -3.51
N ARG A 92 -0.11 -3.66 -4.74
CA ARG A 92 0.77 -3.52 -5.91
C ARG A 92 1.09 -2.06 -6.22
N ALA A 93 0.07 -1.20 -6.21
CA ALA A 93 0.26 0.24 -6.43
C ALA A 93 1.14 0.84 -5.32
N ALA A 94 0.94 0.43 -4.06
CA ALA A 94 1.82 0.82 -2.95
C ALA A 94 3.27 0.37 -3.19
N ALA A 95 3.48 -0.89 -3.59
CA ALA A 95 4.81 -1.43 -3.86
C ALA A 95 5.50 -0.64 -4.97
N GLN A 96 4.80 -0.30 -6.04
CA GLN A 96 5.35 0.48 -7.15
C GLN A 96 5.64 1.93 -6.75
N LEU A 97 4.71 2.61 -6.09
CA LEU A 97 4.88 3.98 -5.62
C LEU A 97 6.06 4.10 -4.65
N LEU A 98 6.12 3.20 -3.66
CA LEU A 98 7.15 3.20 -2.63
C LEU A 98 8.52 2.71 -3.12
N SER A 99 8.62 2.18 -4.32
CA SER A 99 9.91 1.86 -4.97
C SER A 99 10.56 3.08 -5.63
N SER A 100 9.91 4.24 -5.59
CA SER A 100 10.46 5.48 -6.12
C SER A 100 11.67 5.96 -5.32
N PRO A 101 12.73 6.50 -5.97
CA PRO A 101 13.86 7.09 -5.28
C PRO A 101 13.52 8.38 -4.50
N ARG A 102 12.32 8.91 -4.66
CA ARG A 102 11.82 10.08 -3.91
C ARG A 102 11.34 9.74 -2.50
N VAL A 103 11.17 8.44 -2.21
CA VAL A 103 10.65 7.97 -0.93
C VAL A 103 11.70 8.09 0.17
N ASP A 104 11.34 8.76 1.26
CA ASP A 104 12.14 8.79 2.49
C ASP A 104 11.93 7.49 3.28
N ALA A 105 12.91 6.59 3.21
CA ALA A 105 12.85 5.29 3.85
C ALA A 105 12.68 5.36 5.38
N ALA A 106 13.30 6.34 6.03
CA ALA A 106 13.18 6.52 7.47
C ALA A 106 11.79 7.02 7.86
N ARG A 107 11.20 7.93 7.07
CA ARG A 107 9.82 8.37 7.25
C ARG A 107 8.85 7.22 7.04
N LEU A 108 9.03 6.43 5.98
CA LEU A 108 8.21 5.26 5.69
C LEU A 108 8.25 4.25 6.83
N CYS A 109 9.43 3.99 7.40
CA CYS A 109 9.60 3.09 8.54
C CYS A 109 8.80 3.59 9.76
N ARG A 110 8.89 4.88 10.11
CA ARG A 110 8.12 5.46 11.22
C ARG A 110 6.61 5.37 11.01
N LEU A 111 6.15 5.65 9.79
CA LEU A 111 4.74 5.53 9.42
C LEU A 111 4.25 4.09 9.53
N ALA A 112 5.03 3.13 9.03
CA ALA A 112 4.73 1.71 9.09
C ALA A 112 4.45 1.22 10.52
N VAL A 113 5.34 1.57 11.44
CA VAL A 113 5.20 1.21 12.87
C VAL A 113 3.98 1.89 13.49
N ARG A 114 3.81 3.18 13.24
CA ARG A 114 2.68 3.96 13.77
C ARG A 114 1.33 3.40 13.33
N GLU A 115 1.23 3.02 12.07
CA GLU A 115 -0.01 2.57 11.45
C GLU A 115 -0.16 1.05 11.45
N ARG A 116 0.78 0.31 12.04
CA ARG A 116 0.76 -1.15 12.18
C ARG A 116 0.65 -1.90 10.85
N CYS A 117 1.35 -1.42 9.83
CA CYS A 117 1.40 -2.08 8.52
C CYS A 117 2.76 -2.74 8.22
N GLU A 118 3.62 -2.91 9.25
CA GLU A 118 4.93 -3.54 9.11
C GLU A 118 4.87 -4.92 8.43
N PRO A 119 3.92 -5.82 8.74
CA PRO A 119 3.90 -7.14 8.11
C PRO A 119 3.76 -7.06 6.59
N VAL A 120 2.92 -6.15 6.08
CA VAL A 120 2.71 -5.98 4.64
C VAL A 120 3.95 -5.39 3.99
N LEU A 121 4.52 -4.34 4.57
CA LEU A 121 5.71 -3.69 4.02
C LEU A 121 6.94 -4.57 4.10
N LEU A 122 7.11 -5.37 5.16
CA LEU A 122 8.18 -6.37 5.25
C LEU A 122 8.03 -7.46 4.20
N HIS A 123 6.80 -7.88 3.90
CA HIS A 123 6.55 -8.83 2.81
C HIS A 123 6.95 -8.24 1.45
N ILE A 124 6.54 -7.01 1.16
CA ILE A 124 6.94 -6.31 -0.07
C ILE A 124 8.46 -6.17 -0.13
N ALA A 125 9.09 -5.76 0.97
CA ALA A 125 10.53 -5.60 1.05
C ALA A 125 11.29 -6.92 0.81
N ALA A 126 10.81 -8.03 1.39
CA ALA A 126 11.42 -9.35 1.17
C ALA A 126 11.33 -9.82 -0.29
N VAL A 127 10.27 -9.42 -0.97
CA VAL A 127 10.08 -9.67 -2.40
C VAL A 127 10.98 -8.77 -3.24
N ALA A 128 11.02 -7.48 -2.94
CA ALA A 128 11.83 -6.50 -3.64
C ALA A 128 13.33 -6.85 -3.56
N GLU A 129 13.80 -7.32 -2.41
CA GLU A 129 15.19 -7.74 -2.20
C GLU A 129 15.63 -8.84 -3.18
N ARG A 130 14.74 -9.74 -3.56
CA ARG A 130 15.05 -10.81 -4.53
C ARG A 130 15.20 -10.30 -5.96
N ILE A 131 14.56 -9.19 -6.28
CA ILE A 131 14.50 -8.65 -7.65
C ILE A 131 15.48 -7.51 -7.83
N ALA A 132 15.57 -6.64 -6.83
CA ALA A 132 16.41 -5.44 -6.85
C ALA A 132 17.00 -5.19 -5.44
N PRO A 133 18.02 -5.96 -5.02
CA PRO A 133 18.53 -5.95 -3.65
C PRO A 133 19.10 -4.59 -3.20
N ALA A 134 19.52 -3.75 -4.14
CA ALA A 134 20.05 -2.43 -3.84
C ALA A 134 18.96 -1.33 -3.84
N LEU A 135 17.71 -1.68 -4.03
CA LEU A 135 16.63 -0.69 -4.13
C LEU A 135 16.25 -0.20 -2.73
N GLU A 136 16.64 1.02 -2.41
CA GLU A 136 16.03 1.75 -1.34
C GLU A 136 14.58 2.14 -1.75
N PRO A 137 13.64 2.20 -0.84
CA PRO A 137 13.73 2.11 0.62
C PRO A 137 13.63 0.68 1.19
N TRP A 138 13.47 -0.36 0.36
CA TRP A 138 13.18 -1.71 0.84
C TRP A 138 14.31 -2.30 1.67
N ALA A 139 15.58 -2.09 1.26
CA ALA A 139 16.73 -2.50 2.02
C ALA A 139 16.74 -1.85 3.42
N TYR A 140 16.40 -0.57 3.51
CA TYR A 140 16.29 0.15 4.77
C TYR A 140 15.19 -0.43 5.68
N LEU A 141 14.01 -0.69 5.14
CA LEU A 141 12.90 -1.27 5.91
C LEU A 141 13.26 -2.64 6.49
N ARG A 142 13.92 -3.48 5.71
CA ARG A 142 14.39 -4.82 6.16
C ARG A 142 15.32 -4.74 7.36
N GLN A 143 16.13 -3.70 7.44
CA GLN A 143 17.10 -3.51 8.52
C GLN A 143 16.49 -2.86 9.76
N HIS A 144 15.49 -2.00 9.60
CA HIS A 144 15.02 -1.11 10.66
C HIS A 144 13.60 -1.41 11.16
N LEU A 145 12.77 -2.11 10.39
CA LEU A 145 11.46 -2.53 10.91
C LEU A 145 11.62 -3.71 11.87
N PRO A 146 10.86 -3.72 12.97
CA PRO A 146 10.86 -4.86 13.86
C PRO A 146 10.42 -6.12 13.11
N PRO A 147 11.07 -7.28 13.36
CA PRO A 147 10.67 -8.52 12.74
C PRO A 147 9.24 -8.85 13.14
N ARG A 148 8.43 -9.16 12.14
CA ARG A 148 7.04 -9.60 12.32
C ARG A 148 6.86 -10.95 11.67
N PRO A 149 5.90 -11.77 12.15
CA PRO A 149 5.58 -13.03 11.50
C PRO A 149 5.32 -12.79 10.01
N VAL A 150 5.93 -13.61 9.16
CA VAL A 150 5.67 -13.57 7.72
C VAL A 150 4.19 -13.86 7.50
N PRO A 151 3.47 -13.02 6.77
CA PRO A 151 2.08 -13.28 6.41
C PRO A 151 1.97 -14.63 5.72
N ARG A 152 0.86 -15.32 5.91
CA ARG A 152 0.61 -16.58 5.20
C ARG A 152 0.74 -16.34 3.70
N ALA A 153 1.43 -17.23 3.03
CA ALA A 153 1.76 -17.06 1.61
C ALA A 153 0.53 -16.92 0.69
N ASP A 154 -0.62 -17.42 1.14
CA ASP A 154 -1.92 -17.33 0.46
C ASP A 154 -2.65 -16.00 0.74
N ALA A 155 -2.22 -15.24 1.74
CA ALA A 155 -2.85 -13.97 2.12
C ALA A 155 -2.39 -12.78 1.25
N LEU A 156 -1.24 -12.89 0.59
CA LEU A 156 -0.69 -11.87 -0.28
C LEU A 156 -0.39 -12.44 -1.67
N PRO A 157 -0.44 -11.61 -2.70
CA PRO A 157 -0.18 -12.08 -4.06
C PRO A 157 1.24 -12.61 -4.19
N HIS A 158 1.38 -13.58 -5.09
CA HIS A 158 2.70 -14.10 -5.46
C HIS A 158 3.62 -12.95 -5.87
N TRP A 159 4.85 -13.02 -5.42
CA TRP A 159 5.84 -11.96 -5.56
C TRP A 159 6.06 -11.48 -7.01
N THR A 160 6.02 -12.35 -8.02
CA THR A 160 6.14 -11.99 -9.42
C THR A 160 5.08 -10.99 -9.88
N ARG A 161 3.93 -10.97 -9.21
CA ARG A 161 2.84 -10.03 -9.49
C ARG A 161 2.95 -8.73 -8.71
N LEU A 162 3.78 -8.66 -7.66
CA LEU A 162 3.94 -7.46 -6.85
C LEU A 162 4.98 -6.49 -7.40
N VAL A 163 6.10 -7.01 -7.87
CA VAL A 163 7.30 -6.19 -8.12
C VAL A 163 7.89 -6.37 -9.52
N SER A 164 7.41 -7.36 -10.32
CA SER A 164 7.98 -7.66 -11.64
C SER A 164 8.04 -6.46 -12.59
N HIS A 165 7.21 -5.45 -12.37
CA HIS A 165 7.18 -4.25 -13.20
C HIS A 165 8.00 -3.08 -12.64
N THR A 166 8.29 -3.07 -11.35
CA THR A 166 9.11 -2.02 -10.72
C THR A 166 10.58 -2.14 -11.12
N ALA A 167 11.08 -3.37 -11.26
CA ALA A 167 12.46 -3.62 -11.67
C ALA A 167 12.72 -3.23 -13.15
N VAL A 168 11.71 -3.34 -14.01
CA VAL A 168 11.85 -3.00 -15.45
C VAL A 168 11.89 -1.49 -15.66
N THR A 169 11.17 -0.70 -14.86
CA THR A 169 11.18 0.76 -14.96
C THR A 169 12.43 1.39 -14.36
N ALA A 170 13.09 0.75 -13.42
CA ALA A 170 14.34 1.24 -12.84
C ALA A 170 15.57 1.04 -13.76
N GLN A 171 15.48 0.16 -14.76
CA GLN A 171 16.56 -0.12 -15.71
C GLN A 171 16.39 0.60 -17.06
N GLY A 172 15.30 1.29 -17.28
CA GLY A 172 14.95 1.94 -18.56
C GLY A 172 14.95 3.47 -18.53
N GLY A 173 15.64 4.09 -17.58
CA GLY A 173 15.80 5.54 -17.48
C GLY A 173 17.24 5.94 -17.61
#